data_5866cafd1e7e5687738a35548c8314fb
#
_entry.id   5866cafd1e7e5687738a35548c8314fb
#
_cell.length_a   1.000
_cell.length_b   1.000
_cell.length_c   1.000
_cell.angle_alpha   90.00
_cell.angle_beta   90.00
_cell.angle_gamma   90.00
#
_symmetry.space_group_name_H-M   'P 1'
#
loop_
_entity.id
_entity.type
_entity.pdbx_description
1 polymer ?
#
loop_
_entity_poly.entity_id
_entity_poly.type
_entity_poly.pdbx_seq_one_letter_code
_entity_poly.pdbx_strand_id
1 'polypeptide(L)'
;MKVTERWYSHRMHREITLARWGHYGVPVLLFPTAGGDAEEAERNQLVGHLAPLIEDGRIKVYSCDSVAGRAMLDREGTPAHRMWLLNQFHEAVAHEVVPAIHADTRGPQAVIVAGSSIGAFNSLALICRHPHLFNAAVCMSGTYSLEALIGGPATEDLYFASPLHFLPGLEGPLLEELQRRFVILATGTGEWEDIGESWAVAHVLGSKQVPNRVDDWGPHYPHDWHTWWQMLPVYLDELVP
;
A
#
# COMPACT_ATOMS: atom_id res chain seq x y z
N MET A 1 -10.69 17.47 9.66
CA MET A 1 -10.46 18.50 8.60
C MET A 1 -9.71 17.83 7.46
N LYS A 2 -10.17 17.99 6.22
CA LYS A 2 -9.52 17.46 5.00
C LYS A 2 -8.69 18.56 4.34
N VAL A 3 -7.52 18.21 3.83
CA VAL A 3 -6.68 19.08 2.98
C VAL A 3 -6.19 18.25 1.80
N THR A 4 -6.11 18.88 0.63
CA THR A 4 -5.62 18.23 -0.60
C THR A 4 -4.52 19.10 -1.20
N GLU A 5 -3.41 18.47 -1.54
CA GLU A 5 -2.28 19.08 -2.23
C GLU A 5 -2.05 18.36 -3.56
N ARG A 6 -1.53 19.11 -4.54
CA ARG A 6 -1.24 18.56 -5.88
C ARG A 6 0.05 19.17 -6.40
N TRP A 7 0.88 18.31 -7.03
CA TRP A 7 2.10 18.74 -7.70
C TRP A 7 2.40 17.88 -8.93
N TYR A 8 3.27 18.37 -9.78
CA TYR A 8 3.76 17.61 -10.92
C TYR A 8 4.94 16.74 -10.51
N SER A 9 4.79 15.42 -10.64
CA SER A 9 5.87 14.47 -10.44
C SER A 9 6.71 14.34 -11.72
N HIS A 10 7.96 14.78 -11.63
CA HIS A 10 8.90 14.61 -12.74
C HIS A 10 9.31 13.14 -12.97
N ARG A 11 9.13 12.26 -11.99
CA ARG A 11 9.39 10.82 -12.12
C ARG A 11 8.34 10.14 -12.99
N MET A 12 7.09 10.48 -12.80
CA MET A 12 5.96 9.86 -13.51
C MET A 12 5.50 10.66 -14.72
N HIS A 13 6.06 11.87 -14.95
CA HIS A 13 5.64 12.82 -15.98
C HIS A 13 4.13 13.18 -15.93
N ARG A 14 3.57 13.30 -14.72
CA ARG A 14 2.15 13.65 -14.48
C ARG A 14 1.91 14.25 -13.11
N GLU A 15 0.74 14.81 -12.93
CA GLU A 15 0.33 15.30 -11.62
C GLU A 15 0.03 14.12 -10.67
N ILE A 16 0.33 14.33 -9.38
CA ILE A 16 -0.09 13.48 -8.28
C ILE A 16 -0.80 14.33 -7.23
N THR A 17 -1.84 13.76 -6.65
CA THR A 17 -2.63 14.35 -5.58
C THR A 17 -2.34 13.62 -4.29
N LEU A 18 -2.19 14.37 -3.19
CA LEU A 18 -2.13 13.86 -1.82
C LEU A 18 -3.28 14.48 -1.02
N ALA A 19 -4.20 13.65 -0.58
CA ALA A 19 -5.25 14.02 0.36
C ALA A 19 -4.87 13.61 1.78
N ARG A 20 -5.28 14.40 2.79
CA ARG A 20 -5.03 14.10 4.20
C ARG A 20 -6.24 14.40 5.07
N TRP A 21 -6.45 13.59 6.11
CA TRP A 21 -7.51 13.72 7.11
C TRP A 21 -6.92 13.60 8.51
N GLY A 22 -7.41 14.44 9.40
CA GLY A 22 -6.91 14.51 10.79
C GLY A 22 -5.95 15.67 11.01
N HIS A 23 -5.51 15.83 12.25
CA HIS A 23 -4.68 16.94 12.68
C HIS A 23 -3.39 16.50 13.39
N TYR A 24 -3.39 15.28 13.94
CA TYR A 24 -2.27 14.72 14.71
C TYR A 24 -2.31 13.18 14.65
N GLY A 25 -1.27 12.52 15.14
CA GLY A 25 -1.17 11.06 15.27
C GLY A 25 -0.15 10.43 14.35
N VAL A 26 -0.06 9.09 14.41
CA VAL A 26 0.83 8.30 13.56
C VAL A 26 0.40 8.45 12.10
N PRO A 27 1.30 8.79 11.18
CA PRO A 27 0.95 8.91 9.77
C PRO A 27 0.65 7.55 9.16
N VAL A 28 -0.53 7.43 8.54
CA VAL A 28 -1.00 6.26 7.81
C VAL A 28 -1.16 6.65 6.34
N LEU A 29 -0.34 6.10 5.46
CA LEU A 29 -0.48 6.27 4.01
C LEU A 29 -1.33 5.14 3.45
N LEU A 30 -2.54 5.49 3.00
CA LEU A 30 -3.53 4.57 2.47
C LEU A 30 -3.51 4.59 0.95
N PHE A 31 -3.20 3.46 0.33
CA PHE A 31 -3.24 3.31 -1.13
C PHE A 31 -4.63 2.93 -1.60
N PRO A 32 -5.15 3.62 -2.64
CA PRO A 32 -6.41 3.28 -3.25
C PRO A 32 -6.33 1.95 -4.04
N THR A 33 -7.50 1.46 -4.46
CA THR A 33 -7.60 0.33 -5.39
C THR A 33 -7.09 0.70 -6.78
N ALA A 34 -7.13 -0.24 -7.73
CA ALA A 34 -6.53 -0.03 -9.05
C ALA A 34 -7.07 1.20 -9.80
N GLY A 35 -8.39 1.45 -9.74
CA GLY A 35 -9.04 2.60 -10.40
C GLY A 35 -9.08 3.87 -9.57
N GLY A 36 -8.59 3.83 -8.34
CA GLY A 36 -8.80 4.87 -7.34
C GLY A 36 -7.94 6.12 -7.53
N ASP A 37 -8.36 7.17 -6.87
CA ASP A 37 -7.60 8.41 -6.67
C ASP A 37 -7.40 8.68 -5.18
N ALA A 38 -6.74 9.78 -4.86
CA ALA A 38 -6.44 10.18 -3.47
C ALA A 38 -7.68 10.31 -2.56
N GLU A 39 -8.88 10.41 -3.11
CA GLU A 39 -10.13 10.59 -2.35
C GLU A 39 -11.04 9.35 -2.37
N GLU A 40 -10.61 8.26 -3.00
CA GLU A 40 -11.40 7.03 -3.12
C GLU A 40 -11.83 6.48 -1.76
N ALA A 41 -10.91 6.44 -0.80
CA ALA A 41 -11.18 5.93 0.55
C ALA A 41 -12.26 6.74 1.29
N GLU A 42 -12.32 8.05 1.07
CA GLU A 42 -13.37 8.90 1.64
C GLU A 42 -14.72 8.66 0.94
N ARG A 43 -14.74 8.63 -0.39
CA ARG A 43 -15.97 8.37 -1.17
C ARG A 43 -16.59 7.01 -0.82
N ASN A 44 -15.75 6.02 -0.56
CA ASN A 44 -16.19 4.68 -0.13
C ASN A 44 -16.22 4.54 1.40
N GLN A 45 -16.35 5.62 2.15
CA GLN A 45 -16.61 5.67 3.60
C GLN A 45 -15.51 5.07 4.49
N LEU A 46 -14.39 4.58 3.97
CA LEU A 46 -13.31 4.00 4.78
C LEU A 46 -12.72 5.02 5.75
N VAL A 47 -12.54 6.27 5.32
CA VAL A 47 -12.09 7.36 6.21
C VAL A 47 -13.11 7.61 7.33
N GLY A 48 -14.41 7.46 7.04
CA GLY A 48 -15.48 7.56 8.03
C GLY A 48 -15.38 6.48 9.12
N HIS A 49 -15.02 5.25 8.75
CA HIS A 49 -14.81 4.16 9.70
C HIS A 49 -13.50 4.34 10.53
N LEU A 50 -12.59 5.16 10.07
CA LEU A 50 -11.38 5.54 10.81
C LEU A 50 -11.58 6.81 11.68
N ALA A 51 -12.74 7.45 11.61
CA ALA A 51 -13.02 8.70 12.32
C ALA A 51 -12.68 8.66 13.82
N PRO A 52 -13.01 7.61 14.60
CA PRO A 52 -12.65 7.57 16.01
C PRO A 52 -11.13 7.70 16.23
N LEU A 53 -10.31 6.96 15.50
CA LEU A 53 -8.84 7.02 15.62
C LEU A 53 -8.28 8.38 15.17
N ILE A 54 -8.90 9.00 14.16
CA ILE A 54 -8.51 10.32 13.64
C ILE A 54 -8.89 11.43 14.62
N GLU A 55 -10.10 11.38 15.18
CA GLU A 55 -10.61 12.40 16.13
C GLU A 55 -9.86 12.36 17.45
N ASP A 56 -9.53 11.16 17.94
CA ASP A 56 -8.70 10.95 19.11
C ASP A 56 -7.22 11.35 18.89
N GLY A 57 -6.83 11.68 17.64
CA GLY A 57 -5.46 12.06 17.30
C GLY A 57 -4.46 10.90 17.37
N ARG A 58 -4.93 9.66 17.31
CA ARG A 58 -4.07 8.47 17.27
C ARG A 58 -3.45 8.26 15.89
N ILE A 59 -4.19 8.57 14.83
CA ILE A 59 -3.70 8.50 13.45
C ILE A 59 -3.97 9.80 12.69
N LYS A 60 -3.13 10.06 11.69
CA LYS A 60 -3.38 11.02 10.64
C LYS A 60 -3.31 10.30 9.30
N VAL A 61 -4.41 10.29 8.56
CA VAL A 61 -4.54 9.52 7.32
C VAL A 61 -4.12 10.37 6.13
N TYR A 62 -3.36 9.77 5.23
CA TYR A 62 -2.96 10.30 3.93
C TYR A 62 -3.34 9.31 2.84
N SER A 63 -3.67 9.79 1.66
CA SER A 63 -3.89 8.95 0.49
C SER A 63 -3.46 9.67 -0.78
N CYS A 64 -2.87 8.96 -1.73
CA CYS A 64 -2.44 9.51 -3.00
C CYS A 64 -3.08 8.76 -4.18
N ASP A 65 -3.01 9.34 -5.38
CA ASP A 65 -3.58 8.75 -6.58
C ASP A 65 -2.98 7.37 -6.89
N SER A 66 -3.80 6.40 -7.33
CA SER A 66 -3.37 5.12 -7.88
C SER A 66 -2.93 5.25 -9.34
N VAL A 67 -1.83 5.98 -9.56
CA VAL A 67 -1.36 6.30 -10.93
C VAL A 67 -1.09 5.03 -11.74
N ALA A 68 -0.31 4.13 -11.18
CA ALA A 68 0.06 2.88 -11.86
C ALA A 68 -1.14 1.93 -11.99
N GLY A 69 -1.99 1.84 -10.98
CA GLY A 69 -3.20 1.01 -11.01
C GLY A 69 -4.16 1.43 -12.11
N ARG A 70 -4.41 2.74 -12.26
CA ARG A 70 -5.24 3.27 -13.36
C ARG A 70 -4.63 2.97 -14.72
N ALA A 71 -3.32 3.16 -14.89
CA ALA A 71 -2.65 2.83 -16.15
C ALA A 71 -2.76 1.34 -16.52
N MET A 72 -2.79 0.44 -15.52
CA MET A 72 -3.00 -0.99 -15.75
C MET A 72 -4.43 -1.28 -16.19
N LEU A 73 -5.44 -0.71 -15.54
CA LEU A 73 -6.85 -0.89 -15.91
C LEU A 73 -7.17 -0.33 -17.29
N ASP A 74 -6.69 0.87 -17.58
CA ASP A 74 -6.92 1.57 -18.84
C ASP A 74 -6.05 1.02 -19.98
N ARG A 75 -5.17 0.05 -19.68
CA ARG A 75 -4.18 -0.52 -20.62
C ARG A 75 -3.34 0.57 -21.28
N GLU A 76 -2.95 1.58 -20.50
CA GLU A 76 -2.15 2.71 -20.98
C GLU A 76 -0.81 2.22 -21.56
N GLY A 77 -0.51 2.60 -22.79
CA GLY A 77 0.74 2.26 -23.44
C GLY A 77 0.99 0.76 -23.61
N THR A 78 2.26 0.39 -23.61
CA THR A 78 2.70 -1.01 -23.69
C THR A 78 2.73 -1.67 -22.30
N PRO A 79 2.77 -3.01 -22.18
CA PRO A 79 3.03 -3.68 -20.92
C PRO A 79 4.32 -3.18 -20.24
N ALA A 80 5.40 -2.98 -20.98
CA ALA A 80 6.65 -2.45 -20.46
C ALA A 80 6.49 -1.03 -19.88
N HIS A 81 5.68 -0.18 -20.54
CA HIS A 81 5.37 1.16 -20.00
C HIS A 81 4.63 1.08 -18.67
N ARG A 82 3.66 0.18 -18.53
CA ARG A 82 2.92 0.01 -17.26
C ARG A 82 3.81 -0.49 -16.13
N MET A 83 4.74 -1.41 -16.41
CA MET A 83 5.74 -1.88 -15.43
C MET A 83 6.70 -0.76 -15.02
N TRP A 84 7.20 0.00 -15.99
CA TRP A 84 8.02 1.19 -15.72
C TRP A 84 7.26 2.20 -14.86
N LEU A 85 6.01 2.50 -15.19
CA LEU A 85 5.20 3.45 -14.43
C LEU A 85 4.94 2.96 -13.00
N LEU A 86 4.72 1.66 -12.78
CA LEU A 86 4.61 1.07 -11.45
C LEU A 86 5.89 1.28 -10.63
N ASN A 87 7.04 1.02 -11.23
CA ASN A 87 8.33 1.23 -10.58
C ASN A 87 8.55 2.71 -10.25
N GLN A 88 8.26 3.64 -11.18
CA GLN A 88 8.35 5.08 -10.95
C GLN A 88 7.35 5.58 -9.90
N PHE A 89 6.16 4.96 -9.82
CA PHE A 89 5.19 5.30 -8.80
C PHE A 89 5.72 4.99 -7.39
N HIS A 90 6.32 3.82 -7.17
CA HIS A 90 6.94 3.50 -5.88
C HIS A 90 8.07 4.47 -5.52
N GLU A 91 8.91 4.84 -6.49
CA GLU A 91 9.96 5.84 -6.29
C GLU A 91 9.38 7.24 -5.99
N ALA A 92 8.30 7.62 -6.65
CA ALA A 92 7.62 8.89 -6.37
C ALA A 92 6.99 8.90 -4.97
N VAL A 93 6.43 7.78 -4.52
CA VAL A 93 5.93 7.68 -3.14
C VAL A 93 7.06 7.86 -2.14
N ALA A 94 8.18 7.17 -2.31
CA ALA A 94 9.31 7.25 -1.38
C ALA A 94 9.98 8.64 -1.36
N HIS A 95 10.10 9.30 -2.52
CA HIS A 95 10.90 10.52 -2.67
C HIS A 95 10.09 11.82 -2.80
N GLU A 96 8.77 11.74 -2.95
CA GLU A 96 7.89 12.91 -3.08
C GLU A 96 6.76 12.86 -2.03
N VAL A 97 5.98 11.76 -1.95
CA VAL A 97 4.83 11.65 -1.04
C VAL A 97 5.26 11.55 0.42
N VAL A 98 6.20 10.66 0.76
CA VAL A 98 6.69 10.52 2.15
C VAL A 98 7.37 11.80 2.64
N PRO A 99 8.22 12.50 1.88
CA PRO A 99 8.72 13.82 2.27
C PRO A 99 7.62 14.86 2.51
N ALA A 100 6.53 14.87 1.71
CA ALA A 100 5.39 15.75 1.95
C ALA A 100 4.66 15.40 3.27
N ILE A 101 4.52 14.10 3.59
CA ILE A 101 4.00 13.64 4.88
C ILE A 101 4.89 14.12 6.03
N HIS A 102 6.22 13.96 5.91
CA HIS A 102 7.17 14.40 6.93
C HIS A 102 7.15 15.93 7.14
N ALA A 103 6.98 16.70 6.07
CA ALA A 103 6.83 18.14 6.17
C ALA A 103 5.55 18.53 6.93
N ASP A 104 4.44 17.84 6.68
CA ASP A 104 3.16 18.08 7.35
C ASP A 104 3.16 17.63 8.82
N THR A 105 3.86 16.53 9.16
CA THR A 105 4.02 16.04 10.53
C THR A 105 5.14 16.76 11.30
N ARG A 106 5.83 17.71 10.68
CA ARG A 106 6.92 18.52 11.25
C ARG A 106 8.14 17.69 11.69
N GLY A 107 8.42 16.61 11.01
CA GLY A 107 9.60 15.79 11.25
C GLY A 107 9.48 14.38 10.69
N PRO A 108 10.61 13.68 10.57
CA PRO A 108 10.62 12.31 10.10
C PRO A 108 9.93 11.40 11.12
N GLN A 109 8.84 10.78 10.70
CA GLN A 109 8.12 9.76 11.45
C GLN A 109 7.99 8.53 10.56
N ALA A 110 8.15 7.34 11.14
CA ALA A 110 7.87 6.12 10.41
C ALA A 110 6.38 6.05 10.06
N VAL A 111 6.09 5.79 8.79
CA VAL A 111 4.73 5.76 8.25
C VAL A 111 4.21 4.33 8.29
N ILE A 112 2.94 4.14 8.66
CA ILE A 112 2.23 2.89 8.39
C ILE A 112 1.66 2.99 6.98
N VAL A 113 1.92 1.97 6.16
CA VAL A 113 1.28 1.85 4.84
C VAL A 113 0.13 0.87 4.90
N ALA A 114 -0.98 1.19 4.24
CA ALA A 114 -2.14 0.32 4.17
C ALA A 114 -2.81 0.41 2.80
N GLY A 115 -3.54 -0.63 2.42
CA GLY A 115 -4.33 -0.62 1.20
C GLY A 115 -5.03 -1.94 0.94
N SER A 116 -5.95 -1.91 -0.01
CA SER A 116 -6.73 -3.07 -0.43
C SER A 116 -6.46 -3.40 -1.89
N SER A 117 -6.55 -4.69 -2.27
CA SER A 117 -6.34 -5.12 -3.66
C SER A 117 -4.95 -4.70 -4.17
N ILE A 118 -4.86 -3.93 -5.27
CA ILE A 118 -3.59 -3.35 -5.76
C ILE A 118 -2.97 -2.37 -4.74
N GLY A 119 -3.77 -1.75 -3.88
CA GLY A 119 -3.27 -0.93 -2.77
C GLY A 119 -2.48 -1.73 -1.75
N ALA A 120 -2.88 -2.98 -1.49
CA ALA A 120 -2.13 -3.92 -0.67
C ALA A 120 -0.78 -4.29 -1.32
N PHE A 121 -0.77 -4.52 -2.64
CA PHE A 121 0.47 -4.70 -3.39
C PHE A 121 1.43 -3.50 -3.22
N ASN A 122 0.92 -2.27 -3.41
CA ASN A 122 1.74 -1.06 -3.27
C ASN A 122 2.28 -0.92 -1.84
N SER A 123 1.46 -1.21 -0.82
CA SER A 123 1.87 -1.19 0.59
C SER A 123 3.01 -2.18 0.85
N LEU A 124 2.86 -3.42 0.39
CA LEU A 124 3.88 -4.46 0.52
C LEU A 124 5.16 -4.09 -0.24
N ALA A 125 5.05 -3.64 -1.49
CA ALA A 125 6.19 -3.27 -2.31
C ALA A 125 7.01 -2.15 -1.66
N LEU A 126 6.35 -1.13 -1.13
CA LEU A 126 6.99 0.02 -0.53
C LEU A 126 7.71 -0.31 0.77
N ILE A 127 7.10 -1.06 1.69
CA ILE A 127 7.77 -1.45 2.92
C ILE A 127 8.97 -2.37 2.64
N CYS A 128 8.88 -3.24 1.63
CA CYS A 128 9.97 -4.14 1.24
C CYS A 128 11.13 -3.41 0.53
N ARG A 129 10.85 -2.35 -0.23
CA ARG A 129 11.86 -1.56 -0.97
C ARG A 129 12.49 -0.46 -0.13
N HIS A 130 11.70 0.16 0.75
CA HIS A 130 12.09 1.33 1.54
C HIS A 130 11.77 1.12 3.03
N PRO A 131 12.25 0.04 3.68
CA PRO A 131 11.87 -0.30 5.06
C PRO A 131 12.23 0.79 6.08
N HIS A 132 13.18 1.67 5.77
CA HIS A 132 13.56 2.79 6.62
C HIS A 132 12.50 3.91 6.68
N LEU A 133 11.56 3.95 5.74
CA LEU A 133 10.46 4.93 5.71
C LEU A 133 9.19 4.43 6.39
N PHE A 134 9.03 3.12 6.49
CA PHE A 134 7.77 2.50 6.91
C PHE A 134 7.96 1.60 8.13
N ASN A 135 7.01 1.64 9.06
CA ASN A 135 7.06 0.84 10.28
C ASN A 135 6.29 -0.48 10.16
N ALA A 136 5.13 -0.43 9.55
CA ALA A 136 4.27 -1.59 9.32
C ALA A 136 3.50 -1.45 8.01
N ALA A 137 3.04 -2.58 7.47
CA ALA A 137 2.12 -2.65 6.34
C ALA A 137 0.86 -3.43 6.70
N VAL A 138 -0.31 -2.86 6.37
CA VAL A 138 -1.62 -3.54 6.45
C VAL A 138 -2.12 -3.76 5.03
N CYS A 139 -2.00 -5.00 4.58
CA CYS A 139 -2.30 -5.42 3.22
C CYS A 139 -3.62 -6.21 3.23
N MET A 140 -4.70 -5.59 2.76
CA MET A 140 -6.04 -6.20 2.79
C MET A 140 -6.43 -6.74 1.42
N SER A 141 -6.88 -7.99 1.34
CA SER A 141 -7.36 -8.61 0.09
C SER A 141 -6.40 -8.39 -1.09
N GLY A 142 -5.11 -8.63 -0.87
CA GLY A 142 -4.06 -8.21 -1.78
C GLY A 142 -4.02 -9.02 -3.08
N THR A 143 -3.82 -8.34 -4.20
CA THR A 143 -3.47 -8.94 -5.50
C THR A 143 -1.97 -8.74 -5.71
N TYR A 144 -1.19 -9.81 -5.61
CA TYR A 144 0.28 -9.73 -5.65
C TYR A 144 0.88 -10.27 -6.95
N SER A 145 0.16 -11.12 -7.67
CA SER A 145 0.51 -11.62 -9.00
C SER A 145 -0.05 -10.67 -10.06
N LEU A 146 0.79 -9.75 -10.56
CA LEU A 146 0.34 -8.69 -11.48
C LEU A 146 0.44 -9.04 -12.97
N GLU A 147 0.99 -10.20 -13.33
CA GLU A 147 1.29 -10.57 -14.71
C GLU A 147 0.05 -10.54 -15.61
N ALA A 148 -1.07 -11.07 -15.12
CA ALA A 148 -2.34 -11.05 -15.85
C ALA A 148 -2.90 -9.63 -16.04
N LEU A 149 -2.75 -8.78 -15.04
CA LEU A 149 -3.22 -7.39 -15.06
C LEU A 149 -2.35 -6.54 -16.00
N ILE A 150 -1.05 -6.74 -15.99
CA ILE A 150 -0.08 -6.04 -16.84
C ILE A 150 -0.18 -6.52 -18.29
N GLY A 151 -0.34 -7.83 -18.51
CA GLY A 151 -0.58 -8.42 -19.82
C GLY A 151 0.64 -8.47 -20.74
N GLY A 152 1.81 -8.87 -20.20
CA GLY A 152 3.03 -9.04 -21.01
C GLY A 152 4.14 -9.73 -20.21
N PRO A 153 5.28 -10.04 -20.85
CA PRO A 153 6.40 -10.66 -20.17
C PRO A 153 6.98 -9.73 -19.11
N ALA A 154 7.43 -10.31 -18.02
CA ALA A 154 8.07 -9.56 -16.94
C ALA A 154 9.32 -8.82 -17.44
N THR A 155 9.47 -7.57 -17.03
CA THR A 155 10.63 -6.72 -17.29
C THR A 155 11.45 -6.53 -16.00
N GLU A 156 12.63 -5.92 -16.14
CA GLU A 156 13.42 -5.50 -14.99
C GLU A 156 12.63 -4.54 -14.06
N ASP A 157 11.82 -3.66 -14.63
CA ASP A 157 10.96 -2.77 -13.84
C ASP A 157 9.94 -3.54 -12.98
N LEU A 158 9.32 -4.61 -13.52
CA LEU A 158 8.44 -5.46 -12.73
C LEU A 158 9.21 -6.22 -11.66
N TYR A 159 10.40 -6.73 -11.99
CA TYR A 159 11.25 -7.40 -11.00
C TYR A 159 11.49 -6.51 -9.78
N PHE A 160 11.89 -5.27 -9.97
CA PHE A 160 12.15 -4.35 -8.87
C PHE A 160 10.88 -3.83 -8.18
N ALA A 161 9.75 -3.80 -8.86
CA ALA A 161 8.49 -3.37 -8.29
C ALA A 161 7.75 -4.47 -7.51
N SER A 162 7.95 -5.74 -7.85
CA SER A 162 7.19 -6.86 -7.27
C SER A 162 7.96 -7.58 -6.16
N PRO A 163 7.45 -7.57 -4.91
CA PRO A 163 8.08 -8.29 -3.79
C PRO A 163 8.26 -9.78 -4.06
N LEU A 164 7.31 -10.45 -4.71
CA LEU A 164 7.42 -11.86 -5.05
C LEU A 164 8.62 -12.17 -5.96
N HIS A 165 9.07 -11.17 -6.75
CA HIS A 165 10.22 -11.34 -7.65
C HIS A 165 11.55 -11.00 -6.97
N PHE A 166 11.66 -9.87 -6.27
CA PHE A 166 12.97 -9.44 -5.75
C PHE A 166 13.30 -9.96 -4.34
N LEU A 167 12.30 -10.19 -3.47
CA LEU A 167 12.56 -10.64 -2.10
C LEU A 167 13.34 -11.96 -2.01
N PRO A 168 13.09 -12.97 -2.87
CA PRO A 168 13.89 -14.21 -2.80
C PRO A 168 15.39 -13.99 -2.90
N GLY A 169 15.81 -12.98 -3.68
CA GLY A 169 17.22 -12.59 -3.86
C GLY A 169 17.70 -11.49 -2.92
N LEU A 170 16.85 -10.95 -2.06
CA LEU A 170 17.20 -9.82 -1.18
C LEU A 170 18.16 -10.27 -0.06
N GLU A 171 19.25 -9.52 0.14
CA GLU A 171 20.27 -9.77 1.16
C GLU A 171 20.83 -8.44 1.70
N GLY A 172 21.67 -8.53 2.75
CA GLY A 172 22.42 -7.42 3.30
C GLY A 172 21.59 -6.39 4.07
N PRO A 173 22.08 -5.14 4.19
CA PRO A 173 21.49 -4.15 5.12
C PRO A 173 20.04 -3.84 4.88
N LEU A 174 19.55 -3.92 3.63
CA LEU A 174 18.15 -3.68 3.31
C LEU A 174 17.26 -4.77 3.89
N LEU A 175 17.70 -6.04 3.81
CA LEU A 175 16.98 -7.15 4.44
C LEU A 175 17.01 -7.03 5.97
N GLU A 176 18.15 -6.67 6.57
CA GLU A 176 18.26 -6.48 8.03
C GLU A 176 17.32 -5.38 8.54
N GLU A 177 17.14 -4.32 7.77
CA GLU A 177 16.18 -3.28 8.09
C GLU A 177 14.73 -3.76 7.93
N LEU A 178 14.43 -4.52 6.87
CA LEU A 178 13.10 -5.08 6.64
C LEU A 178 12.70 -6.09 7.71
N GLN A 179 13.64 -6.88 8.24
CA GLN A 179 13.40 -7.84 9.33
C GLN A 179 12.95 -7.16 10.64
N ARG A 180 13.05 -5.84 10.77
CA ARG A 180 12.55 -5.05 11.90
C ARG A 180 11.15 -4.49 11.65
N ARG A 181 10.53 -4.80 10.52
CA ARG A 181 9.20 -4.33 10.12
C ARG A 181 8.17 -5.42 10.31
N PHE A 182 6.90 -5.04 10.29
CA PHE A 182 5.82 -5.99 10.43
C PHE A 182 4.82 -5.87 9.29
N VAL A 183 4.41 -7.01 8.73
CA VAL A 183 3.45 -7.07 7.63
C VAL A 183 2.23 -7.88 8.04
N ILE A 184 1.05 -7.27 7.97
CA ILE A 184 -0.24 -7.93 8.16
C ILE A 184 -0.84 -8.17 6.77
N LEU A 185 -1.19 -9.43 6.50
CA LEU A 185 -1.83 -9.88 5.27
C LEU A 185 -3.24 -10.33 5.63
N ALA A 186 -4.21 -9.44 5.59
CA ALA A 186 -5.59 -9.71 5.97
C ALA A 186 -6.43 -10.00 4.72
N THR A 187 -7.18 -11.09 4.74
CA THR A 187 -7.99 -11.47 3.57
C THR A 187 -9.23 -12.25 4.01
N GLY A 188 -10.32 -12.10 3.26
CA GLY A 188 -11.44 -13.01 3.36
C GLY A 188 -11.23 -14.28 2.53
N THR A 189 -12.23 -15.12 2.53
CA THR A 189 -12.37 -16.27 1.61
C THR A 189 -13.74 -16.24 0.92
N GLY A 190 -14.38 -15.07 0.91
CA GLY A 190 -15.65 -14.82 0.23
C GLY A 190 -15.48 -14.59 -1.27
N GLU A 191 -16.48 -14.03 -1.90
CA GLU A 191 -16.51 -13.79 -3.34
C GLU A 191 -15.35 -12.89 -3.79
N TRP A 192 -14.65 -13.30 -4.84
CA TRP A 192 -13.49 -12.61 -5.46
C TRP A 192 -12.23 -12.52 -4.59
N GLU A 193 -12.18 -13.25 -3.47
CA GLU A 193 -10.98 -13.35 -2.64
C GLU A 193 -10.14 -14.56 -3.01
N ASP A 194 -8.82 -14.39 -2.95
CA ASP A 194 -7.84 -15.47 -3.06
C ASP A 194 -6.81 -15.39 -1.93
N ILE A 195 -7.05 -16.13 -0.86
CA ILE A 195 -6.13 -16.22 0.28
C ILE A 195 -4.77 -16.84 -0.10
N GLY A 196 -4.71 -17.59 -1.20
CA GLY A 196 -3.46 -18.16 -1.72
C GLY A 196 -2.42 -17.10 -2.08
N GLU A 197 -2.86 -15.95 -2.58
CA GLU A 197 -2.00 -14.78 -2.84
C GLU A 197 -1.31 -14.31 -1.54
N SER A 198 -2.06 -14.20 -0.44
CA SER A 198 -1.51 -13.80 0.87
C SER A 198 -0.53 -14.84 1.42
N TRP A 199 -0.84 -16.14 1.28
CA TRP A 199 0.06 -17.21 1.71
C TRP A 199 1.34 -17.26 0.88
N ALA A 200 1.29 -16.99 -0.41
CA ALA A 200 2.48 -16.91 -1.26
C ALA A 200 3.43 -15.80 -0.78
N VAL A 201 2.90 -14.63 -0.46
CA VAL A 201 3.67 -13.51 0.13
C VAL A 201 4.23 -13.88 1.50
N ALA A 202 3.41 -14.43 2.39
CA ALA A 202 3.83 -14.83 3.73
C ALA A 202 4.98 -15.86 3.69
N HIS A 203 4.93 -16.81 2.75
CA HIS A 203 6.00 -17.78 2.55
C HIS A 203 7.33 -17.10 2.19
N VAL A 204 7.30 -16.16 1.25
CA VAL A 204 8.52 -15.43 0.83
C VAL A 204 9.05 -14.57 1.97
N LEU A 205 8.20 -13.79 2.65
CA LEU A 205 8.58 -12.99 3.82
C LEU A 205 9.16 -13.87 4.94
N GLY A 206 8.50 -14.98 5.25
CA GLY A 206 8.96 -15.93 6.28
C GLY A 206 10.30 -16.56 5.95
N SER A 207 10.56 -16.91 4.67
CA SER A 207 11.85 -17.43 4.22
C SER A 207 13.01 -16.44 4.42
N LYS A 208 12.69 -15.15 4.47
CA LYS A 208 13.62 -14.03 4.74
C LYS A 208 13.57 -13.57 6.20
N GLN A 209 12.86 -14.28 7.07
CA GLN A 209 12.71 -13.95 8.50
C GLN A 209 12.11 -12.54 8.72
N VAL A 210 11.29 -12.06 7.79
CA VAL A 210 10.54 -10.82 7.94
C VAL A 210 9.27 -11.10 8.74
N PRO A 211 9.04 -10.43 9.88
CA PRO A 211 7.85 -10.62 10.71
C PRO A 211 6.57 -10.34 9.90
N ASN A 212 5.71 -11.35 9.84
CA ASN A 212 4.43 -11.22 9.14
C ASN A 212 3.39 -12.19 9.72
N ARG A 213 2.11 -11.93 9.43
CA ARG A 213 1.02 -12.88 9.69
C ARG A 213 -0.02 -12.81 8.59
N VAL A 214 -0.72 -13.92 8.38
CA VAL A 214 -1.92 -14.00 7.53
C VAL A 214 -3.12 -14.13 8.43
N ASP A 215 -4.09 -13.21 8.29
CA ASP A 215 -5.34 -13.23 9.03
C ASP A 215 -6.48 -13.57 8.06
N ASP A 216 -7.04 -14.79 8.22
CA ASP A 216 -8.21 -15.27 7.49
C ASP A 216 -9.50 -14.78 8.18
N TRP A 217 -10.23 -13.88 7.53
CA TRP A 217 -11.51 -13.36 8.02
C TRP A 217 -12.70 -14.26 7.68
N GLY A 218 -12.49 -15.25 6.81
CA GLY A 218 -13.49 -16.26 6.47
C GLY A 218 -14.41 -15.90 5.31
N PRO A 219 -15.39 -16.79 5.02
CA PRO A 219 -16.17 -16.75 3.78
C PRO A 219 -17.24 -15.66 3.71
N HIS A 220 -17.51 -14.96 4.82
CA HIS A 220 -18.46 -13.86 4.86
C HIS A 220 -17.84 -12.51 4.50
N TYR A 221 -16.57 -12.48 4.18
CA TYR A 221 -15.79 -11.30 3.85
C TYR A 221 -15.34 -11.36 2.38
N PRO A 222 -16.14 -10.80 1.45
CA PRO A 222 -15.79 -10.73 0.02
C PRO A 222 -14.79 -9.62 -0.26
N HIS A 223 -14.27 -9.57 -1.50
CA HIS A 223 -13.38 -8.53 -2.00
C HIS A 223 -14.11 -7.20 -2.21
N ASP A 224 -14.49 -6.54 -1.13
CA ASP A 224 -15.32 -5.34 -1.16
C ASP A 224 -15.01 -4.38 0.00
N TRP A 225 -15.43 -3.12 -0.16
CA TRP A 225 -15.28 -2.05 0.82
C TRP A 225 -15.88 -2.41 2.19
N HIS A 226 -17.01 -3.12 2.27
CA HIS A 226 -17.60 -3.59 3.53
C HIS A 226 -16.67 -4.47 4.35
N THR A 227 -15.85 -5.27 3.70
CA THR A 227 -14.81 -6.07 4.33
C THR A 227 -13.70 -5.17 4.86
N TRP A 228 -13.21 -4.25 4.04
CA TRP A 228 -12.09 -3.38 4.41
C TRP A 228 -12.44 -2.35 5.48
N TRP A 229 -13.70 -1.92 5.57
CA TRP A 229 -14.20 -1.07 6.67
C TRP A 229 -14.08 -1.73 8.03
N GLN A 230 -14.21 -3.06 8.08
CA GLN A 230 -14.08 -3.83 9.30
C GLN A 230 -12.63 -4.16 9.62
N MET A 231 -11.82 -4.45 8.60
CA MET A 231 -10.43 -4.85 8.75
C MET A 231 -9.53 -3.70 9.23
N LEU A 232 -9.51 -2.60 8.50
CA LEU A 232 -8.50 -1.55 8.71
C LEU A 232 -8.54 -0.92 10.09
N PRO A 233 -9.72 -0.55 10.65
CA PRO A 233 -9.77 0.02 12.01
C PRO A 233 -9.19 -0.92 13.08
N VAL A 234 -9.44 -2.22 13.00
CA VAL A 234 -8.92 -3.22 13.94
C VAL A 234 -7.40 -3.25 13.92
N TYR A 235 -6.80 -3.29 12.73
CA TYR A 235 -5.35 -3.35 12.60
C TYR A 235 -4.66 -2.03 12.99
N LEU A 236 -5.25 -0.90 12.64
CA LEU A 236 -4.69 0.38 13.07
C LEU A 236 -4.80 0.57 14.57
N ASP A 237 -5.91 0.14 15.21
CA ASP A 237 -6.06 0.18 16.67
C ASP A 237 -4.99 -0.68 17.38
N GLU A 238 -4.61 -1.81 16.80
CA GLU A 238 -3.52 -2.68 17.29
C GLU A 238 -2.13 -2.06 17.13
N LEU A 239 -1.89 -1.36 16.01
CA LEU A 239 -0.55 -0.87 15.63
C LEU A 239 -0.18 0.49 16.23
N VAL A 240 -1.17 1.28 16.65
CA VAL A 240 -0.94 2.63 17.20
C VAL A 240 -1.25 2.69 18.69
N PRO A 241 -0.51 3.53 19.46
CA PRO A 241 -0.73 3.69 20.89
C PRO A 241 -2.08 4.32 21.24
#